data_d6d0541fd113cc2b074ac87515cdc1cf
#
_entry.id   d6d0541fd113cc2b074ac87515cdc1cf
#
_cell.length_a   1.000
_cell.length_b   1.000
_cell.length_c   1.000
_cell.angle_alpha   90.00
_cell.angle_beta   90.00
_cell.angle_gamma   90.00
#
_symmetry.space_group_name_H-M   'P 1'
#
loop_
_entity.id
_entity.type
_entity.pdbx_description
1 polymer ?
#
loop_
_entity_poly.entity_id
_entity_poly.type
_entity_poly.pdbx_seq_one_letter_code
_entity_poly.pdbx_strand_id
1 'polypeptide(L)'
;SAIINLKWGESAEKMLYKNADPFIKFALGENVKQSRSTRQLRFPSTRMGVEQVFIDNFQRAKEYGETWAKYNKLSEKLKRKTKSPRYDIEMEVLWEILRGDRFVSCHSYVQSEINMLMKVAEQFDFRINTFTHILEGYKVSDKMEKHGAGASTFSDWWAYKFEVNDAIPYNGSIMHNAGVLVAYNSDSAEMSRRLNQEAAKAIKYGGVSEEDAWKFVTLNPAKLLHIDDKVGSVKIGKNADLVLWSDHPMSIYAIAEKTMIQGKTYYSIDNVSKKIKSIEKERNFLIGQMLDASSKGAPTQEPKNFTRREFHCETLD
;
A
#
# COMPACT_ATOMS: atom_id res chain seq x y z
N SER A 1 5.36 8.70 1.64
CA SER A 1 4.00 8.13 1.67
C SER A 1 3.22 8.70 2.84
N ALA A 2 1.89 8.77 2.73
CA ALA A 2 1.01 9.23 3.79
C ALA A 2 -0.07 8.18 4.06
N ILE A 3 -0.48 8.06 5.32
CA ILE A 3 -1.64 7.28 5.72
C ILE A 3 -2.87 8.18 5.68
N ILE A 4 -3.94 7.70 5.10
CA ILE A 4 -5.20 8.45 4.96
C ILE A 4 -6.40 7.68 5.50
N ASN A 5 -7.39 8.42 5.98
CA ASN A 5 -8.73 7.89 6.22
C ASN A 5 -9.56 8.06 4.94
N LEU A 6 -10.24 7.02 4.51
CA LEU A 6 -11.05 7.03 3.28
C LEU A 6 -12.38 7.79 3.48
N LYS A 7 -12.31 9.06 3.84
CA LYS A 7 -13.44 9.95 4.07
C LYS A 7 -13.94 10.52 2.75
N TRP A 8 -14.81 9.77 2.07
CA TRP A 8 -15.34 10.17 0.77
C TRP A 8 -15.96 11.59 0.80
N GLY A 9 -15.51 12.44 -0.14
CA GLY A 9 -16.00 13.81 -0.28
C GLY A 9 -15.30 14.85 0.60
N GLU A 10 -14.35 14.45 1.44
CA GLU A 10 -13.52 15.39 2.22
C GLU A 10 -12.28 15.83 1.43
N SER A 11 -11.66 16.95 1.83
CA SER A 11 -10.39 17.40 1.23
C SER A 11 -9.23 16.50 1.64
N ALA A 12 -8.13 16.53 0.86
CA ALA A 12 -6.93 15.73 1.13
C ALA A 12 -6.38 15.95 2.55
N GLU A 13 -6.38 17.20 3.03
CA GLU A 13 -5.91 17.55 4.36
C GLU A 13 -6.76 16.93 5.48
N LYS A 14 -8.09 16.83 5.26
CA LYS A 14 -9.01 16.18 6.21
C LYS A 14 -8.94 14.66 6.15
N MET A 15 -8.51 14.11 5.03
CA MET A 15 -8.29 12.67 4.87
C MET A 15 -6.97 12.22 5.51
N LEU A 16 -5.98 13.10 5.64
CA LEU A 16 -4.69 12.76 6.22
C LEU A 16 -4.86 12.20 7.64
N TYR A 17 -4.24 11.04 7.90
CA TYR A 17 -4.16 10.45 9.23
C TYR A 17 -3.07 11.20 10.02
N LYS A 18 -3.51 12.02 10.99
CA LYS A 18 -2.59 12.85 11.79
C LYS A 18 -1.77 11.98 12.74
N ASN A 19 -0.51 12.36 12.91
CA ASN A 19 0.45 11.71 13.82
C ASN A 19 0.73 10.23 13.50
N ALA A 20 0.53 9.82 12.25
CA ALA A 20 1.02 8.52 11.80
C ALA A 20 2.53 8.57 11.59
N ASP A 21 3.18 7.45 11.82
CA ASP A 21 4.60 7.30 11.52
C ASP A 21 4.89 7.58 10.03
N PRO A 22 6.05 8.15 9.72
CA PRO A 22 6.43 8.39 8.34
C PRO A 22 6.87 7.08 7.66
N PHE A 23 6.32 6.82 6.50
CA PHE A 23 6.68 5.68 5.66
C PHE A 23 7.33 6.13 4.36
N ILE A 24 8.11 5.24 3.76
CA ILE A 24 8.59 5.36 2.38
C ILE A 24 8.32 4.05 1.63
N LYS A 25 7.95 4.16 0.35
CA LYS A 25 7.79 3.00 -0.53
C LYS A 25 9.10 2.75 -1.28
N PHE A 26 9.63 1.55 -1.12
CA PHE A 26 10.66 0.97 -1.99
C PHE A 26 10.00 0.04 -3.00
N ALA A 27 10.74 -0.32 -4.03
CA ALA A 27 10.30 -1.28 -5.03
C ALA A 27 11.44 -2.21 -5.46
N LEU A 28 11.06 -3.44 -5.74
CA LEU A 28 11.85 -4.49 -6.37
C LEU A 28 11.15 -4.94 -7.67
N GLY A 29 11.64 -5.97 -8.31
CA GLY A 29 10.99 -6.58 -9.46
C GLY A 29 11.34 -5.92 -10.79
N GLU A 30 10.50 -6.15 -11.79
CA GLU A 30 10.74 -5.70 -13.15
C GLU A 30 10.69 -4.18 -13.30
N ASN A 31 9.82 -3.52 -12.54
CA ASN A 31 9.58 -2.08 -12.63
C ASN A 31 10.85 -1.24 -12.40
N VAL A 32 11.73 -1.66 -11.50
CA VAL A 32 12.96 -0.92 -11.16
C VAL A 32 14.12 -1.26 -12.08
N LYS A 33 14.06 -2.37 -12.81
CA LYS A 33 15.13 -2.80 -13.73
C LYS A 33 15.04 -2.17 -15.12
N GLN A 34 13.88 -1.63 -15.49
CA GLN A 34 13.58 -1.10 -16.83
C GLN A 34 13.89 -2.09 -17.97
N SER A 35 13.61 -3.37 -17.75
CA SER A 35 13.96 -4.47 -18.64
C SER A 35 13.31 -4.41 -20.04
N ARG A 36 12.31 -3.54 -20.24
CA ARG A 36 11.58 -3.42 -21.52
C ARG A 36 12.06 -2.31 -22.44
N SER A 37 13.01 -1.48 -22.02
CA SER A 37 13.54 -0.41 -22.86
C SER A 37 14.79 -0.87 -23.62
N THR A 38 14.66 -1.13 -24.91
CA THR A 38 15.80 -1.39 -25.81
C THR A 38 16.60 -0.14 -26.14
N ARG A 39 16.09 1.05 -25.79
CA ARG A 39 16.67 2.35 -26.21
C ARG A 39 17.42 3.10 -25.11
N GLN A 40 17.24 2.74 -23.85
CA GLN A 40 17.91 3.41 -22.72
C GLN A 40 18.53 2.36 -21.80
N LEU A 41 19.85 2.25 -21.85
CA LEU A 41 20.64 1.53 -20.86
C LEU A 41 20.78 2.40 -19.60
N ARG A 42 19.78 2.34 -18.72
CA ARG A 42 19.83 3.01 -17.42
C ARG A 42 20.13 2.00 -16.33
N PHE A 43 21.12 2.31 -15.50
CA PHE A 43 21.33 1.61 -14.23
C PHE A 43 20.17 1.92 -13.24
N PRO A 44 19.65 0.92 -12.49
CA PRO A 44 20.03 -0.49 -12.47
C PRO A 44 19.22 -1.32 -13.48
N SER A 45 19.87 -2.04 -14.38
CA SER A 45 19.20 -2.88 -15.38
C SER A 45 19.03 -4.35 -14.97
N THR A 46 19.58 -4.74 -13.81
CA THR A 46 19.59 -6.10 -13.28
C THR A 46 19.24 -6.14 -11.79
N ARG A 47 18.91 -7.33 -11.26
CA ARG A 47 18.69 -7.52 -9.80
C ARG A 47 19.94 -7.16 -8.99
N MET A 48 21.14 -7.53 -9.47
CA MET A 48 22.40 -7.13 -8.83
C MET A 48 22.61 -5.61 -8.85
N GLY A 49 22.24 -4.95 -9.96
CA GLY A 49 22.28 -3.49 -10.03
C GLY A 49 21.33 -2.82 -9.04
N VAL A 50 20.15 -3.41 -8.79
CA VAL A 50 19.21 -2.91 -7.77
C VAL A 50 19.81 -3.04 -6.37
N GLU A 51 20.42 -4.18 -6.03
CA GLU A 51 21.16 -4.37 -4.78
C GLU A 51 22.24 -3.30 -4.60
N GLN A 52 23.04 -3.04 -5.63
CA GLN A 52 24.09 -2.04 -5.59
C GLN A 52 23.53 -0.62 -5.36
N VAL A 53 22.39 -0.27 -5.98
CA VAL A 53 21.73 1.03 -5.74
C VAL A 53 21.36 1.18 -4.25
N PHE A 54 20.82 0.15 -3.61
CA PHE A 54 20.50 0.21 -2.19
C PHE A 54 21.76 0.38 -1.34
N ILE A 55 22.78 -0.43 -1.57
CA ILE A 55 24.05 -0.38 -0.82
C ILE A 55 24.70 1.01 -0.96
N ASP A 56 24.87 1.53 -2.18
CA ASP A 56 25.51 2.82 -2.42
C ASP A 56 24.76 3.97 -1.74
N ASN A 57 23.43 3.97 -1.84
CA ASN A 57 22.65 5.06 -1.27
C ASN A 57 22.57 4.98 0.26
N PHE A 58 22.48 3.81 0.87
CA PHE A 58 22.54 3.69 2.33
C PHE A 58 23.94 4.00 2.88
N GLN A 59 25.00 3.64 2.16
CA GLN A 59 26.35 4.05 2.53
C GLN A 59 26.50 5.59 2.53
N ARG A 60 26.02 6.25 1.47
CA ARG A 60 26.02 7.72 1.37
C ARG A 60 25.18 8.38 2.46
N ALA A 61 24.02 7.80 2.79
CA ALA A 61 23.16 8.30 3.85
C ALA A 61 23.81 8.18 5.23
N LYS A 62 24.53 7.09 5.48
CA LYS A 62 25.31 6.91 6.70
C LYS A 62 26.41 7.99 6.84
N GLU A 63 27.19 8.21 5.78
CA GLU A 63 28.24 9.24 5.73
C GLU A 63 27.67 10.65 5.91
N TYR A 64 26.51 10.92 5.30
CA TYR A 64 25.76 12.16 5.48
C TYR A 64 25.38 12.37 6.94
N GLY A 65 24.77 11.38 7.57
CA GLY A 65 24.34 11.45 8.96
C GLY A 65 25.52 11.62 9.93
N GLU A 66 26.63 10.89 9.71
CA GLU A 66 27.86 11.03 10.50
C GLU A 66 28.45 12.44 10.37
N THR A 67 28.42 13.02 9.18
CA THR A 67 28.91 14.39 8.92
C THR A 67 28.09 15.42 9.69
N TRP A 68 26.75 15.30 9.67
CA TRP A 68 25.86 16.15 10.46
C TRP A 68 26.04 15.94 11.95
N ALA A 69 26.21 14.70 12.42
CA ALA A 69 26.47 14.40 13.83
C ALA A 69 27.77 15.02 14.32
N LYS A 70 28.85 14.99 13.53
CA LYS A 70 30.10 15.66 13.81
C LYS A 70 29.93 17.19 13.92
N TYR A 71 29.26 17.80 12.96
CA TYR A 71 28.99 19.23 12.96
C TYR A 71 28.14 19.66 14.16
N ASN A 72 27.09 18.90 14.48
CA ASN A 72 26.18 19.22 15.59
C ASN A 72 26.87 19.15 16.97
N LYS A 73 27.92 18.32 17.13
CA LYS A 73 28.74 18.23 18.36
C LYS A 73 29.71 19.38 18.54
N LEU A 74 29.91 20.24 17.53
CA LEU A 74 30.77 21.40 17.64
C LEU A 74 30.19 22.44 18.62
N SER A 75 31.05 23.11 19.36
CA SER A 75 30.67 24.29 20.15
C SER A 75 30.17 25.42 19.24
N GLU A 76 29.31 26.29 19.72
CA GLU A 76 28.79 27.43 18.95
C GLU A 76 29.89 28.32 18.35
N LYS A 77 31.03 28.46 19.06
CA LYS A 77 32.23 29.18 18.59
C LYS A 77 32.83 28.51 17.37
N LEU A 78 32.90 27.17 17.36
CA LEU A 78 33.42 26.39 16.22
C LEU A 78 32.43 26.33 15.07
N LYS A 79 31.14 26.19 15.33
CA LYS A 79 30.11 26.22 14.28
C LYS A 79 30.16 27.53 13.47
N ARG A 80 30.36 28.67 14.14
CA ARG A 80 30.52 29.97 13.44
C ARG A 80 31.72 30.04 12.49
N LYS A 81 32.71 29.19 12.69
CA LYS A 81 33.94 29.12 11.89
C LYS A 81 33.94 27.96 10.88
N THR A 82 33.02 27.05 11.01
CA THR A 82 32.93 25.83 10.19
C THR A 82 31.72 25.93 9.31
N LYS A 83 31.91 25.69 8.01
CA LYS A 83 30.77 25.63 7.06
C LYS A 83 29.85 24.46 7.47
N SER A 84 28.55 24.73 7.60
CA SER A 84 27.56 23.67 7.85
C SER A 84 27.54 22.67 6.68
N PRO A 85 27.30 21.39 6.94
CA PRO A 85 27.05 20.43 5.88
C PRO A 85 25.88 20.88 5.02
N ARG A 86 25.91 20.53 3.75
CA ARG A 86 24.79 20.80 2.84
C ARG A 86 23.63 19.90 3.21
N TYR A 87 22.42 20.48 3.31
CA TYR A 87 21.19 19.70 3.41
C TYR A 87 20.91 18.98 2.09
N ASP A 88 20.68 17.67 2.15
CA ASP A 88 20.34 16.80 1.03
C ASP A 88 19.09 16.02 1.41
N ILE A 89 17.96 16.31 0.75
CA ILE A 89 16.67 15.74 1.09
C ILE A 89 16.61 14.21 0.84
N GLU A 90 17.33 13.72 -0.16
CA GLU A 90 17.39 12.27 -0.45
C GLU A 90 18.15 11.54 0.64
N MET A 91 19.31 12.06 1.02
CA MET A 91 20.14 11.48 2.08
C MET A 91 19.48 11.62 3.45
N GLU A 92 18.79 12.73 3.73
CA GLU A 92 18.04 12.90 4.98
C GLU A 92 16.95 11.84 5.15
N VAL A 93 16.15 11.58 4.10
CA VAL A 93 15.10 10.56 4.14
C VAL A 93 15.66 9.16 4.37
N LEU A 94 16.80 8.82 3.76
CA LEU A 94 17.45 7.54 3.98
C LEU A 94 18.13 7.48 5.37
N TRP A 95 18.65 8.59 5.85
CA TRP A 95 19.19 8.70 7.20
C TRP A 95 18.12 8.54 8.28
N GLU A 96 16.89 9.04 8.04
CA GLU A 96 15.74 8.79 8.92
C GLU A 96 15.44 7.29 9.04
N ILE A 97 15.60 6.50 7.96
CA ILE A 97 15.45 5.04 8.01
C ILE A 97 16.51 4.42 8.92
N LEU A 98 17.78 4.82 8.77
CA LEU A 98 18.89 4.31 9.57
C LEU A 98 18.77 4.66 11.06
N ARG A 99 18.07 5.74 11.40
CA ARG A 99 17.77 6.12 12.80
C ARG A 99 16.51 5.46 13.36
N GLY A 100 15.72 4.78 12.53
CA GLY A 100 14.42 4.24 12.92
C GLY A 100 13.27 5.26 12.98
N ASP A 101 13.47 6.46 12.41
CA ASP A 101 12.47 7.53 12.37
C ASP A 101 11.52 7.38 11.17
N ARG A 102 11.84 6.53 10.20
CA ARG A 102 11.03 6.27 9.00
C ARG A 102 11.01 4.78 8.67
N PHE A 103 9.84 4.27 8.28
CA PHE A 103 9.61 2.86 8.04
C PHE A 103 9.49 2.54 6.55
N VAL A 104 9.98 1.36 6.15
CA VAL A 104 10.03 0.94 4.75
C VAL A 104 8.91 -0.04 4.46
N SER A 105 8.07 0.29 3.46
CA SER A 105 7.16 -0.64 2.80
C SER A 105 7.70 -0.90 1.39
N CYS A 106 7.92 -2.16 1.03
CA CYS A 106 8.59 -2.51 -0.23
C CYS A 106 7.71 -3.38 -1.12
N HIS A 107 7.42 -2.87 -2.33
CA HIS A 107 6.83 -3.68 -3.40
C HIS A 107 7.79 -4.80 -3.81
N SER A 108 7.32 -6.05 -3.83
CA SER A 108 8.16 -7.22 -4.06
C SER A 108 7.34 -8.45 -4.45
N TYR A 109 7.91 -9.32 -5.29
CA TYR A 109 7.29 -10.59 -5.67
C TYR A 109 8.21 -11.78 -5.41
N VAL A 110 9.45 -11.71 -5.89
CA VAL A 110 10.38 -12.83 -6.02
C VAL A 110 11.24 -13.00 -4.78
N GLN A 111 11.32 -14.22 -4.27
CA GLN A 111 12.01 -14.57 -3.02
C GLN A 111 13.49 -14.15 -2.95
N SER A 112 14.21 -14.22 -4.08
CA SER A 112 15.62 -13.85 -4.11
C SER A 112 15.83 -12.35 -3.87
N GLU A 113 14.93 -11.49 -4.40
CA GLU A 113 14.97 -10.04 -4.20
C GLU A 113 14.55 -9.66 -2.77
N ILE A 114 13.55 -10.35 -2.21
CA ILE A 114 13.11 -10.17 -0.82
C ILE A 114 14.26 -10.49 0.15
N ASN A 115 14.90 -11.66 -0.04
CA ASN A 115 16.03 -12.07 0.77
C ASN A 115 17.25 -11.14 0.61
N MET A 116 17.50 -10.64 -0.59
CA MET A 116 18.55 -9.65 -0.85
C MET A 116 18.31 -8.39 -0.04
N LEU A 117 17.10 -7.80 -0.12
CA LEU A 117 16.82 -6.55 0.55
C LEU A 117 16.85 -6.68 2.08
N MET A 118 16.42 -7.83 2.65
CA MET A 118 16.59 -8.11 4.08
C MET A 118 18.07 -8.09 4.47
N LYS A 119 18.96 -8.72 3.69
CA LYS A 119 20.41 -8.72 3.96
C LYS A 119 21.02 -7.32 3.88
N VAL A 120 20.59 -6.51 2.90
CA VAL A 120 21.03 -5.11 2.82
C VAL A 120 20.56 -4.34 4.06
N ALA A 121 19.33 -4.51 4.48
CA ALA A 121 18.81 -3.86 5.68
C ALA A 121 19.60 -4.27 6.94
N GLU A 122 19.90 -5.55 7.09
CA GLU A 122 20.73 -6.09 8.19
C GLU A 122 22.17 -5.54 8.16
N GLN A 123 22.76 -5.36 6.98
CA GLN A 123 24.09 -4.76 6.84
C GLN A 123 24.16 -3.31 7.35
N PHE A 124 23.06 -2.57 7.22
CA PHE A 124 22.97 -1.17 7.65
C PHE A 124 22.18 -0.98 8.96
N ASP A 125 21.88 -2.07 9.67
CA ASP A 125 21.23 -2.07 10.98
C ASP A 125 19.84 -1.42 10.99
N PHE A 126 19.05 -1.69 9.94
CA PHE A 126 17.65 -1.33 9.92
C PHE A 126 16.76 -2.51 9.51
N ARG A 127 15.45 -2.38 9.61
CA ARG A 127 14.48 -3.42 9.29
C ARG A 127 13.51 -2.97 8.21
N ILE A 128 13.19 -3.86 7.28
CA ILE A 128 12.05 -3.69 6.39
C ILE A 128 10.78 -3.89 7.20
N ASN A 129 9.90 -2.88 7.24
CA ASN A 129 8.65 -2.98 7.98
C ASN A 129 7.67 -3.95 7.32
N THR A 130 7.45 -3.80 6.01
CA THR A 130 6.47 -4.62 5.28
C THR A 130 6.93 -4.86 3.85
N PHE A 131 6.90 -6.11 3.42
CA PHE A 131 6.93 -6.44 2.01
C PHE A 131 5.50 -6.48 1.47
N THR A 132 5.22 -5.69 0.42
CA THR A 132 3.90 -5.55 -0.18
C THR A 132 3.82 -6.33 -1.48
N HIS A 133 2.68 -6.94 -1.75
CA HIS A 133 2.45 -7.84 -2.90
C HIS A 133 3.37 -9.07 -2.91
N ILE A 134 3.77 -9.51 -1.73
CA ILE A 134 4.78 -10.57 -1.58
C ILE A 134 4.23 -11.95 -1.96
N LEU A 135 4.36 -12.33 -3.24
CA LEU A 135 3.77 -13.57 -3.76
C LEU A 135 4.64 -14.81 -3.53
N GLU A 136 5.95 -14.65 -3.37
CA GLU A 136 6.86 -15.74 -3.01
C GLU A 136 7.33 -15.71 -1.54
N GLY A 137 6.61 -15.03 -0.67
CA GLY A 137 6.94 -14.94 0.76
C GLY A 137 7.00 -16.30 1.45
N TYR A 138 6.19 -17.26 1.01
CA TYR A 138 6.17 -18.62 1.53
C TYR A 138 7.53 -19.34 1.40
N LYS A 139 8.38 -18.97 0.45
CA LYS A 139 9.72 -19.53 0.24
C LYS A 139 10.77 -19.01 1.22
N VAL A 140 10.50 -17.88 1.91
CA VAL A 140 11.43 -17.18 2.78
C VAL A 140 10.80 -16.76 4.12
N SER A 141 9.70 -17.38 4.49
CA SER A 141 8.91 -17.01 5.67
C SER A 141 9.70 -17.14 6.99
N ASP A 142 10.56 -18.12 7.12
CA ASP A 142 11.47 -18.29 8.24
C ASP A 142 12.47 -17.14 8.40
N LYS A 143 12.97 -16.62 7.28
CA LYS A 143 13.88 -15.47 7.27
C LYS A 143 13.15 -14.17 7.56
N MET A 144 11.93 -14.02 7.05
CA MET A 144 11.08 -12.86 7.31
C MET A 144 10.70 -12.78 8.78
N GLU A 145 10.31 -13.89 9.40
CA GLU A 145 10.03 -13.96 10.84
C GLU A 145 11.26 -13.54 11.65
N LYS A 146 12.42 -14.11 11.35
CA LYS A 146 13.67 -13.77 12.03
C LYS A 146 14.09 -12.30 11.83
N HIS A 147 13.90 -11.76 10.63
CA HIS A 147 14.15 -10.34 10.32
C HIS A 147 13.14 -9.41 11.02
N GLY A 148 11.94 -9.93 11.30
CA GLY A 148 10.81 -9.20 11.86
C GLY A 148 10.04 -8.38 10.82
N ALA A 149 10.13 -8.71 9.54
CA ALA A 149 9.37 -8.07 8.49
C ALA A 149 7.93 -8.61 8.45
N GLY A 150 6.96 -7.72 8.28
CA GLY A 150 5.59 -8.11 7.96
C GLY A 150 5.37 -8.34 6.47
N ALA A 151 4.24 -8.91 6.14
CA ALA A 151 3.84 -9.25 4.78
C ALA A 151 2.46 -8.68 4.44
N SER A 152 2.32 -8.12 3.24
CA SER A 152 1.02 -7.85 2.64
C SER A 152 0.95 -8.55 1.30
N THR A 153 -0.02 -9.45 1.11
CA THR A 153 -0.09 -10.30 -0.08
C THR A 153 -1.48 -10.35 -0.70
N PHE A 154 -1.56 -10.79 -1.94
CA PHE A 154 -2.82 -11.17 -2.56
C PHE A 154 -3.23 -12.57 -2.09
N SER A 155 -4.53 -12.85 -2.07
CA SER A 155 -5.04 -14.14 -1.60
C SER A 155 -4.79 -15.27 -2.61
N ASP A 156 -5.06 -15.02 -3.90
CA ASP A 156 -5.04 -16.06 -4.94
C ASP A 156 -4.72 -15.53 -6.34
N TRP A 157 -3.92 -14.49 -6.44
CA TRP A 157 -3.41 -14.01 -7.72
C TRP A 157 -2.16 -14.77 -8.12
N TRP A 158 -2.14 -15.35 -9.30
CA TRP A 158 -0.99 -16.07 -9.84
C TRP A 158 -0.93 -15.97 -11.36
N ALA A 159 0.27 -16.18 -11.91
CA ALA A 159 0.57 -16.40 -13.32
C ALA A 159 0.02 -15.35 -14.31
N TYR A 160 -0.34 -14.16 -13.86
CA TYR A 160 -0.76 -13.08 -14.77
C TYR A 160 0.43 -12.36 -15.45
N LYS A 161 1.64 -12.58 -14.96
CA LYS A 161 2.91 -12.20 -15.58
C LYS A 161 4.01 -13.18 -15.14
N PHE A 162 5.13 -13.21 -15.88
CA PHE A 162 6.21 -14.16 -15.61
C PHE A 162 6.79 -14.06 -14.19
N GLU A 163 6.99 -12.87 -13.70
CA GLU A 163 7.57 -12.58 -12.37
C GLU A 163 6.73 -13.14 -11.20
N VAL A 164 5.47 -13.48 -11.43
CA VAL A 164 4.56 -14.04 -10.42
C VAL A 164 4.13 -15.47 -10.73
N ASN A 165 4.91 -16.17 -11.53
CA ASN A 165 4.61 -17.53 -11.97
C ASN A 165 4.55 -18.54 -10.80
N ASP A 166 5.33 -18.32 -9.76
CA ASP A 166 5.41 -19.17 -8.58
C ASP A 166 4.48 -18.75 -7.44
N ALA A 167 3.55 -17.81 -7.68
CA ALA A 167 2.54 -17.45 -6.70
C ALA A 167 1.59 -18.61 -6.44
N ILE A 168 1.22 -18.80 -5.16
CA ILE A 168 0.31 -19.86 -4.73
C ILE A 168 -0.73 -19.35 -3.75
N PRO A 169 -1.95 -19.93 -3.71
CA PRO A 169 -3.02 -19.47 -2.81
C PRO A 169 -2.76 -19.75 -1.33
N TYR A 170 -1.78 -20.58 -1.02
CA TYR A 170 -1.38 -20.92 0.36
C TYR A 170 -0.37 -19.94 0.96
N ASN A 171 0.16 -19.00 0.16
CA ASN A 171 1.24 -18.11 0.54
C ASN A 171 0.99 -17.39 1.89
N GLY A 172 -0.18 -16.74 2.03
CA GLY A 172 -0.52 -16.04 3.26
C GLY A 172 -0.60 -16.95 4.48
N SER A 173 -1.17 -18.13 4.33
CA SER A 173 -1.31 -19.13 5.40
C SER A 173 0.04 -19.70 5.84
N ILE A 174 0.94 -19.98 4.89
CA ILE A 174 2.29 -20.50 5.18
C ILE A 174 3.08 -19.44 5.96
N MET A 175 3.07 -18.19 5.51
CA MET A 175 3.73 -17.09 6.22
C MET A 175 3.15 -16.87 7.63
N HIS A 176 1.82 -16.90 7.76
CA HIS A 176 1.15 -16.79 9.06
C HIS A 176 1.58 -17.90 10.03
N ASN A 177 1.56 -19.16 9.57
CA ASN A 177 1.97 -20.31 10.37
C ASN A 177 3.46 -20.28 10.76
N ALA A 178 4.30 -19.60 9.96
CA ALA A 178 5.71 -19.36 10.28
C ALA A 178 5.92 -18.20 11.27
N GLY A 179 4.86 -17.50 11.71
CA GLY A 179 4.94 -16.39 12.67
C GLY A 179 5.05 -14.99 12.05
N VAL A 180 5.01 -14.88 10.73
CA VAL A 180 5.03 -13.57 10.05
C VAL A 180 3.70 -12.85 10.27
N LEU A 181 3.73 -11.54 10.54
CA LEU A 181 2.53 -10.69 10.58
C LEU A 181 2.02 -10.48 9.16
N VAL A 182 0.92 -11.16 8.80
CA VAL A 182 0.35 -11.18 7.45
C VAL A 182 -0.86 -10.27 7.36
N ALA A 183 -0.94 -9.48 6.28
CA ALA A 183 -2.15 -8.79 5.83
C ALA A 183 -2.50 -9.20 4.40
N TYR A 184 -3.78 -9.07 4.04
CA TYR A 184 -4.22 -9.21 2.66
C TYR A 184 -4.53 -7.85 2.08
N ASN A 185 -4.12 -7.64 0.83
CA ASN A 185 -4.36 -6.44 0.05
C ASN A 185 -4.82 -6.78 -1.37
N SER A 186 -5.25 -5.77 -2.08
CA SER A 186 -5.56 -5.85 -3.50
C SER A 186 -4.97 -4.65 -4.22
N ASP A 187 -4.42 -4.87 -5.40
CA ASP A 187 -3.94 -3.83 -6.31
C ASP A 187 -4.94 -3.60 -7.46
N SER A 188 -6.19 -4.01 -7.27
CA SER A 188 -7.30 -3.89 -8.20
C SER A 188 -8.42 -3.06 -7.58
N ALA A 189 -8.92 -2.06 -8.31
CA ALA A 189 -10.05 -1.25 -7.89
C ALA A 189 -11.32 -2.09 -7.67
N GLU A 190 -11.49 -3.17 -8.40
CA GLU A 190 -12.63 -4.09 -8.28
C GLU A 190 -12.49 -4.97 -7.03
N MET A 191 -11.34 -5.60 -6.83
CA MET A 191 -11.13 -6.55 -5.74
C MET A 191 -10.94 -5.85 -4.38
N SER A 192 -10.48 -4.60 -4.36
CA SER A 192 -10.35 -3.82 -3.12
C SER A 192 -11.68 -3.63 -2.37
N ARG A 193 -12.80 -3.72 -3.09
CA ARG A 193 -14.15 -3.67 -2.52
C ARG A 193 -14.57 -4.96 -1.81
N ARG A 194 -13.80 -6.05 -1.96
CA ARG A 194 -14.12 -7.40 -1.52
C ARG A 194 -13.04 -8.01 -0.63
N LEU A 195 -12.29 -7.19 0.10
CA LEU A 195 -11.22 -7.69 0.99
C LEU A 195 -11.74 -8.66 2.07
N ASN A 196 -12.99 -8.53 2.48
CA ASN A 196 -13.67 -9.50 3.34
C ASN A 196 -13.68 -10.92 2.71
N GLN A 197 -13.94 -11.03 1.40
CA GLN A 197 -13.91 -12.29 0.66
C GLN A 197 -12.48 -12.78 0.43
N GLU A 198 -11.52 -11.86 0.23
CA GLU A 198 -10.10 -12.22 0.15
C GLU A 198 -9.63 -12.87 1.47
N ALA A 199 -10.04 -12.33 2.62
CA ALA A 199 -9.76 -12.93 3.92
C ALA A 199 -10.32 -14.36 4.04
N ALA A 200 -11.54 -14.61 3.59
CA ALA A 200 -12.18 -15.92 3.62
C ALA A 200 -11.41 -17.00 2.86
N LYS A 201 -10.63 -16.62 1.84
CA LYS A 201 -9.80 -17.55 1.08
C LYS A 201 -8.65 -18.15 1.91
N ALA A 202 -8.16 -17.45 2.92
CA ALA A 202 -7.15 -17.98 3.83
C ALA A 202 -7.69 -19.19 4.64
N ILE A 203 -8.96 -19.16 5.01
CA ILE A 203 -9.64 -20.29 5.65
C ILE A 203 -9.74 -21.45 4.67
N LYS A 204 -10.25 -21.15 3.46
CA LYS A 204 -10.52 -22.18 2.45
C LYS A 204 -9.26 -22.89 1.98
N TYR A 205 -8.20 -22.16 1.70
CA TYR A 205 -6.97 -22.72 1.15
C TYR A 205 -6.02 -23.21 2.24
N GLY A 206 -5.82 -22.43 3.29
CA GLY A 206 -4.77 -22.68 4.28
C GLY A 206 -5.25 -23.17 5.64
N GLY A 207 -6.54 -23.30 5.86
CA GLY A 207 -7.09 -23.74 7.15
C GLY A 207 -6.83 -22.75 8.29
N VAL A 208 -6.57 -21.49 7.98
CA VAL A 208 -6.41 -20.43 8.99
C VAL A 208 -7.71 -20.28 9.77
N SER A 209 -7.63 -20.00 11.07
CA SER A 209 -8.82 -19.74 11.87
C SER A 209 -9.61 -18.56 11.32
N GLU A 210 -10.93 -18.54 11.49
CA GLU A 210 -11.78 -17.45 11.06
C GLU A 210 -11.36 -16.12 11.69
N GLU A 211 -11.01 -16.15 12.98
CA GLU A 211 -10.53 -14.98 13.70
C GLU A 211 -9.24 -14.42 13.11
N ASP A 212 -8.26 -15.27 12.80
CA ASP A 212 -6.98 -14.83 12.24
C ASP A 212 -7.12 -14.38 10.79
N ALA A 213 -7.93 -15.07 9.99
CA ALA A 213 -8.24 -14.67 8.63
C ALA A 213 -8.88 -13.26 8.60
N TRP A 214 -9.78 -12.97 9.55
CA TRP A 214 -10.37 -11.63 9.66
C TRP A 214 -9.33 -10.57 10.04
N LYS A 215 -8.35 -10.90 10.87
CA LYS A 215 -7.24 -10.00 11.21
C LYS A 215 -6.39 -9.62 9.99
N PHE A 216 -6.31 -10.48 8.96
CA PHE A 216 -5.53 -10.17 7.74
C PHE A 216 -6.01 -8.94 6.98
N VAL A 217 -7.26 -8.55 7.16
CA VAL A 217 -7.85 -7.36 6.52
C VAL A 217 -8.29 -6.27 7.50
N THR A 218 -8.03 -6.46 8.79
CA THR A 218 -8.43 -5.51 9.85
C THR A 218 -7.26 -5.11 10.76
N LEU A 219 -6.96 -5.94 11.76
CA LEU A 219 -5.97 -5.63 12.78
C LEU A 219 -4.52 -5.69 12.26
N ASN A 220 -4.20 -6.66 11.41
CA ASN A 220 -2.83 -6.84 10.94
C ASN A 220 -2.37 -5.69 10.04
N PRO A 221 -3.15 -5.21 9.04
CA PRO A 221 -2.77 -4.00 8.32
C PRO A 221 -2.64 -2.77 9.23
N ALA A 222 -3.47 -2.64 10.26
CA ALA A 222 -3.32 -1.56 11.24
C ALA A 222 -1.99 -1.64 12.00
N LYS A 223 -1.56 -2.85 12.40
CA LYS A 223 -0.24 -3.07 13.02
C LYS A 223 0.90 -2.76 12.06
N LEU A 224 0.81 -3.19 10.80
CA LEU A 224 1.82 -2.90 9.78
C LEU A 224 1.96 -1.40 9.48
N LEU A 225 0.89 -0.63 9.71
CA LEU A 225 0.86 0.83 9.56
C LEU A 225 1.11 1.59 10.87
N HIS A 226 1.35 0.89 11.98
CA HIS A 226 1.57 1.45 13.33
C HIS A 226 0.42 2.34 13.82
N ILE A 227 -0.82 1.96 13.52
CA ILE A 227 -2.03 2.68 13.93
C ILE A 227 -3.04 1.78 14.66
N ASP A 228 -2.61 0.60 15.10
CA ASP A 228 -3.48 -0.38 15.73
C ASP A 228 -3.91 0.00 17.15
N ASP A 229 -3.31 1.03 17.74
CA ASP A 229 -3.79 1.67 18.96
C ASP A 229 -5.12 2.42 18.75
N LYS A 230 -5.41 2.87 17.51
CA LYS A 230 -6.59 3.65 17.16
C LYS A 230 -7.61 2.92 16.29
N VAL A 231 -7.18 1.95 15.46
CA VAL A 231 -8.04 1.28 14.48
C VAL A 231 -7.81 -0.23 14.44
N GLY A 232 -8.44 -0.95 13.53
CA GLY A 232 -8.21 -2.37 13.23
C GLY A 232 -8.93 -3.36 14.16
N SER A 233 -9.59 -2.90 15.23
CA SER A 233 -10.41 -3.76 16.09
C SER A 233 -11.45 -2.95 16.85
N VAL A 234 -12.55 -3.59 17.23
CA VAL A 234 -13.61 -2.97 18.04
C VAL A 234 -13.22 -3.06 19.51
N LYS A 235 -12.69 -1.97 20.06
CA LYS A 235 -12.32 -1.84 21.48
C LYS A 235 -12.63 -0.43 21.98
N ILE A 236 -12.94 -0.30 23.27
CA ILE A 236 -13.12 1.01 23.92
C ILE A 236 -11.83 1.83 23.77
N GLY A 237 -11.97 3.08 23.35
CA GLY A 237 -10.86 4.03 23.14
C GLY A 237 -10.30 4.05 21.70
N LYS A 238 -10.74 3.13 20.84
CA LYS A 238 -10.43 3.18 19.40
C LYS A 238 -11.47 3.98 18.61
N ASN A 239 -11.09 4.40 17.42
CA ASN A 239 -11.99 5.07 16.49
C ASN A 239 -13.16 4.15 16.12
N ALA A 240 -14.35 4.71 15.99
CA ALA A 240 -15.51 3.99 15.50
C ALA A 240 -15.46 3.89 13.94
N ASP A 241 -14.48 3.14 13.44
CA ASP A 241 -14.35 2.77 12.04
C ASP A 241 -15.00 1.39 11.89
N LEU A 242 -16.29 1.40 11.52
CA LEU A 242 -17.17 0.24 11.60
C LEU A 242 -17.89 0.01 10.28
N VAL A 243 -18.14 -1.26 9.97
CA VAL A 243 -19.02 -1.67 8.87
C VAL A 243 -20.14 -2.54 9.43
N LEU A 244 -21.38 -2.18 9.12
CA LEU A 244 -22.54 -3.04 9.34
C LEU A 244 -22.77 -3.89 8.09
N TRP A 245 -22.81 -5.20 8.28
CA TRP A 245 -23.03 -6.18 7.23
C TRP A 245 -24.41 -6.81 7.32
N SER A 246 -24.98 -7.19 6.18
CA SER A 246 -26.29 -7.90 6.10
C SER A 246 -26.21 -9.36 6.56
N ASP A 247 -25.01 -9.94 6.57
CA ASP A 247 -24.71 -11.32 6.93
C ASP A 247 -23.29 -11.42 7.46
N HIS A 248 -22.80 -12.62 7.74
CA HIS A 248 -21.43 -12.85 8.16
C HIS A 248 -20.44 -12.21 7.16
N PRO A 249 -19.51 -11.35 7.58
CA PRO A 249 -18.71 -10.54 6.66
C PRO A 249 -17.86 -11.33 5.67
N MET A 250 -17.52 -12.59 5.96
CA MET A 250 -16.77 -13.46 5.03
C MET A 250 -17.68 -14.23 4.06
N SER A 251 -19.00 -14.09 4.17
CA SER A 251 -19.95 -14.68 3.23
C SER A 251 -19.92 -13.93 1.89
N ILE A 252 -20.00 -14.66 0.77
CA ILE A 252 -20.16 -14.06 -0.57
C ILE A 252 -21.50 -13.34 -0.73
N TYR A 253 -22.47 -13.59 0.14
CA TYR A 253 -23.78 -12.94 0.16
C TYR A 253 -23.80 -11.69 1.04
N ALA A 254 -22.78 -11.46 1.86
CA ALA A 254 -22.71 -10.31 2.74
C ALA A 254 -22.58 -9.00 1.95
N ILE A 255 -23.42 -8.03 2.29
CA ILE A 255 -23.44 -6.69 1.72
C ILE A 255 -23.15 -5.69 2.84
N ALA A 256 -22.26 -4.74 2.61
CA ALA A 256 -22.05 -3.63 3.52
C ALA A 256 -23.29 -2.71 3.48
N GLU A 257 -24.06 -2.66 4.56
CA GLU A 257 -25.24 -1.81 4.66
C GLU A 257 -24.89 -0.40 5.11
N LYS A 258 -23.88 -0.27 5.98
CA LYS A 258 -23.43 1.03 6.49
C LYS A 258 -21.94 0.99 6.77
N THR A 259 -21.23 2.07 6.40
CA THR A 259 -19.82 2.28 6.73
C THR A 259 -19.66 3.58 7.49
N MET A 260 -19.00 3.49 8.64
CA MET A 260 -18.69 4.62 9.52
C MET A 260 -17.17 4.79 9.62
N ILE A 261 -16.71 6.03 9.61
CA ILE A 261 -15.32 6.40 9.85
C ILE A 261 -15.32 7.46 10.95
N GLN A 262 -14.63 7.19 12.04
CA GLN A 262 -14.59 8.06 13.23
C GLN A 262 -16.02 8.42 13.73
N GLY A 263 -16.93 7.43 13.70
CA GLY A 263 -18.31 7.58 14.14
C GLY A 263 -19.26 8.30 13.14
N LYS A 264 -18.73 8.88 12.07
CA LYS A 264 -19.56 9.52 11.02
C LYS A 264 -19.88 8.50 9.92
N THR A 265 -21.14 8.42 9.52
CA THR A 265 -21.59 7.58 8.40
C THR A 265 -21.18 8.20 7.08
N TYR A 266 -20.34 7.48 6.31
CA TYR A 266 -19.91 7.87 4.94
C TYR A 266 -20.65 7.10 3.86
N TYR A 267 -21.12 5.90 4.17
CA TYR A 267 -21.91 5.07 3.27
C TYR A 267 -23.13 4.51 4.00
N SER A 268 -24.26 4.49 3.32
CA SER A 268 -25.47 3.78 3.74
C SER A 268 -26.25 3.39 2.47
N ILE A 269 -26.68 2.14 2.41
CA ILE A 269 -27.44 1.62 1.26
C ILE A 269 -28.71 2.44 1.00
N ASP A 270 -29.39 2.90 2.04
CA ASP A 270 -30.59 3.75 1.93
C ASP A 270 -30.27 5.10 1.28
N ASN A 271 -29.17 5.73 1.71
CA ASN A 271 -28.75 7.01 1.16
C ASN A 271 -28.31 6.90 -0.32
N VAL A 272 -27.62 5.81 -0.67
CA VAL A 272 -27.23 5.53 -2.06
C VAL A 272 -28.46 5.32 -2.92
N SER A 273 -29.43 4.56 -2.46
CA SER A 273 -30.69 4.33 -3.19
C SER A 273 -31.47 5.62 -3.45
N LYS A 274 -31.53 6.52 -2.44
CA LYS A 274 -32.15 7.85 -2.61
C LYS A 274 -31.37 8.70 -3.63
N LYS A 275 -30.04 8.68 -3.56
CA LYS A 275 -29.17 9.42 -4.47
C LYS A 275 -29.28 8.93 -5.90
N ILE A 276 -29.35 7.61 -6.12
CA ILE A 276 -29.54 7.01 -7.46
C ILE A 276 -30.85 7.53 -8.06
N LYS A 277 -31.97 7.46 -7.33
CA LYS A 277 -33.26 7.98 -7.80
C LYS A 277 -33.20 9.47 -8.18
N SER A 278 -32.48 10.28 -7.38
CA SER A 278 -32.28 11.70 -7.70
C SER A 278 -31.46 11.91 -8.97
N ILE A 279 -30.38 11.15 -9.13
CA ILE A 279 -29.53 11.19 -10.34
C ILE A 279 -30.30 10.75 -11.58
N GLU A 280 -31.10 9.70 -11.48
CA GLU A 280 -31.95 9.25 -12.58
C GLU A 280 -32.96 10.32 -13.00
N LYS A 281 -33.59 10.97 -12.03
CA LYS A 281 -34.52 12.09 -12.30
C LYS A 281 -33.81 13.25 -13.01
N GLU A 282 -32.65 13.66 -12.52
CA GLU A 282 -31.87 14.74 -13.14
C GLU A 282 -31.37 14.35 -14.53
N ARG A 283 -30.85 13.12 -14.69
CA ARG A 283 -30.43 12.59 -15.99
C ARG A 283 -31.57 12.62 -17.01
N ASN A 284 -32.76 12.17 -16.65
CA ASN A 284 -33.91 12.16 -17.53
C ASN A 284 -34.35 13.60 -17.89
N PHE A 285 -34.29 14.52 -16.96
CA PHE A 285 -34.54 15.93 -17.19
C PHE A 285 -33.53 16.52 -18.19
N LEU A 286 -32.23 16.29 -17.99
CA LEU A 286 -31.18 16.76 -18.90
C LEU A 286 -31.29 16.14 -20.29
N ILE A 287 -31.62 14.85 -20.41
CA ILE A 287 -31.90 14.18 -21.70
C ILE A 287 -33.05 14.87 -22.39
N GLY A 288 -34.14 15.16 -21.69
CA GLY A 288 -35.27 15.89 -22.25
C GLY A 288 -34.90 17.25 -22.81
N GLN A 289 -34.10 18.03 -22.07
CA GLN A 289 -33.59 19.31 -22.53
C GLN A 289 -32.66 19.18 -23.76
N MET A 290 -31.80 18.15 -23.78
CA MET A 290 -30.91 17.90 -24.92
C MET A 290 -31.72 17.51 -26.20
N LEU A 291 -32.73 16.67 -26.06
CA LEU A 291 -33.59 16.29 -27.17
C LEU A 291 -34.39 17.49 -27.73
N ASP A 292 -34.90 18.34 -26.85
CA ASP A 292 -35.58 19.57 -27.24
C ASP A 292 -34.64 20.56 -27.96
N ALA A 293 -33.45 20.73 -27.45
CA ALA A 293 -32.43 21.58 -28.10
C ALA A 293 -32.01 21.01 -29.47
N SER A 294 -31.81 19.70 -29.56
CA SER A 294 -31.45 19.01 -30.81
C SER A 294 -32.59 19.16 -31.87
N SER A 295 -33.83 19.05 -31.46
CA SER A 295 -34.97 19.23 -32.36
C SER A 295 -35.10 20.67 -32.90
N LYS A 296 -34.54 21.64 -32.20
CA LYS A 296 -34.42 23.06 -32.57
C LYS A 296 -33.14 23.40 -33.34
N GLY A 297 -32.37 22.38 -33.77
CA GLY A 297 -31.17 22.56 -34.59
C GLY A 297 -29.89 22.88 -33.81
N ALA A 298 -29.85 22.66 -32.49
CA ALA A 298 -28.62 22.82 -31.74
C ALA A 298 -27.54 21.82 -32.23
N PRO A 299 -26.25 22.23 -32.31
CA PRO A 299 -25.21 21.35 -32.79
C PRO A 299 -24.98 20.19 -31.81
N THR A 300 -24.88 18.99 -32.35
CA THR A 300 -24.57 17.77 -31.59
C THR A 300 -23.11 17.42 -31.76
N GLN A 301 -22.45 16.99 -30.68
CA GLN A 301 -21.13 16.37 -30.73
C GLN A 301 -21.26 14.86 -30.50
N GLU A 302 -20.60 14.09 -31.33
CA GLU A 302 -20.45 12.66 -31.04
C GLU A 302 -19.66 12.46 -29.72
N PRO A 303 -20.07 11.49 -28.90
CA PRO A 303 -19.34 11.15 -27.69
C PRO A 303 -17.90 10.76 -28.06
N LYS A 304 -16.92 11.48 -27.55
CA LYS A 304 -15.52 11.04 -27.67
C LYS A 304 -15.33 9.88 -26.70
N ASN A 305 -15.07 8.69 -27.23
CA ASN A 305 -14.62 7.57 -26.41
C ASN A 305 -13.23 7.90 -25.88
N PHE A 306 -13.17 8.44 -24.68
CA PHE A 306 -11.92 8.48 -23.93
C PHE A 306 -11.68 7.08 -23.37
N THR A 307 -10.88 6.29 -24.04
CA THR A 307 -10.21 5.18 -23.38
C THR A 307 -9.32 5.78 -22.28
N ARG A 308 -9.82 5.76 -21.06
CA ARG A 308 -9.02 6.12 -19.90
C ARG A 308 -7.96 5.04 -19.80
N ARG A 309 -6.71 5.36 -20.11
CA ARG A 309 -5.60 4.48 -19.77
C ARG A 309 -5.58 4.36 -18.24
N GLU A 310 -5.95 3.23 -17.73
CA GLU A 310 -5.75 2.92 -16.32
C GLU A 310 -4.28 2.55 -16.18
N PHE A 311 -3.54 3.43 -15.50
CA PHE A 311 -2.15 3.14 -15.13
C PHE A 311 -2.19 2.26 -13.89
N HIS A 312 -1.94 0.97 -14.06
CA HIS A 312 -1.61 0.06 -12.98
C HIS A 312 -0.09 0.04 -12.80
N CYS A 313 0.41 -0.30 -11.61
CA CYS A 313 1.85 -0.47 -11.38
C CYS A 313 2.51 -1.47 -12.35
N GLU A 314 1.73 -2.17 -13.12
CA GLU A 314 2.10 -3.27 -14.00
C GLU A 314 1.85 -3.02 -15.49
N THR A 315 1.18 -1.95 -15.86
CA THR A 315 1.07 -1.51 -17.27
C THR A 315 2.24 -0.61 -17.61
N LEU A 316 3.26 -1.22 -18.17
CA LEU A 316 4.30 -0.53 -18.92
C LEU A 316 3.91 -0.64 -20.41
N ASP A 317 3.17 0.31 -20.93
CA ASP A 317 3.04 0.58 -22.35
C ASP A 317 4.02 1.68 -22.77
#